data_7ef1139ab5ebb7faf2c0ba241fbc84d1
#
_entry.id   7ef1139ab5ebb7faf2c0ba241fbc84d1
#
_cell.length_a   1.000
_cell.length_b   1.000
_cell.length_c   1.000
_cell.angle_alpha   90.00
_cell.angle_beta   90.00
_cell.angle_gamma   90.00
#
_symmetry.space_group_name_H-M   'P 1'
#
loop_
_entity.id
_entity.type
_entity.pdbx_description
1 polymer ?
#
loop_
_entity_poly.entity_id
_entity_poly.type
_entity_poly.pdbx_seq_one_letter_code
_entity_poly.pdbx_strand_id
1 'polypeptide(L)'
;LELFHGPTCAFKDVALSLLPYLITGAKQLLNDKAKTVILTATSGDTGKAALEGFCDVTSTSIVVFYPKDGVSKIQERQMVTQRGKNVSVAAVRGNFDDAQTGVKHIFAEVKPTEKAELSSANSINIGRLAPQIIYYWYAWATLCRAGKINPTEPVNFSVPTGNFGDILAGYFAKCM
;
A
#
# COMPACT_ATOMS: atom_id res chain seq x y z
N LEU A 1 -12.86 2.98 14.73
CA LEU A 1 -12.16 1.79 14.24
C LEU A 1 -10.65 2.00 14.39
N GLU A 2 -10.00 1.11 15.11
CA GLU A 2 -8.54 1.15 15.34
C GLU A 2 -7.83 0.33 14.28
N LEU A 3 -6.94 0.96 13.49
CA LEU A 3 -6.23 0.36 12.37
C LEU A 3 -4.69 0.32 12.57
N PHE A 4 -4.25 0.47 13.83
CA PHE A 4 -2.82 0.52 14.18
C PHE A 4 -2.29 -0.76 14.83
N HIS A 5 -3.06 -1.84 14.80
CA HIS A 5 -2.66 -3.13 15.38
C HIS A 5 -1.84 -4.03 14.44
N GLY A 6 -1.57 -3.57 13.24
CA GLY A 6 -0.73 -4.28 12.26
C GLY A 6 0.78 -4.14 12.57
N PRO A 7 1.63 -4.86 11.82
CA PRO A 7 3.07 -4.94 12.07
C PRO A 7 3.81 -3.60 11.97
N THR A 8 3.26 -2.63 11.26
CA THR A 8 3.87 -1.29 11.11
C THR A 8 3.06 -0.18 11.75
N CYS A 9 1.99 -0.53 12.49
CA CYS A 9 1.07 0.39 13.14
C CYS A 9 0.40 1.39 12.17
N ALA A 10 0.30 1.03 10.90
CA ALA A 10 -0.33 1.85 9.87
C ALA A 10 -1.62 1.18 9.35
N PHE A 11 -2.67 1.98 9.07
CA PHE A 11 -3.90 1.47 8.46
C PHE A 11 -3.66 0.75 7.12
N LYS A 12 -2.52 1.04 6.50
CA LYS A 12 -2.08 0.47 5.23
C LYS A 12 -1.65 -1.00 5.33
N ASP A 13 -1.39 -1.49 6.55
CA ASP A 13 -0.92 -2.85 6.78
C ASP A 13 -1.89 -3.90 6.22
N VAL A 14 -3.20 -3.71 6.39
CA VAL A 14 -4.21 -4.66 5.88
C VAL A 14 -4.08 -4.85 4.37
N ALA A 15 -4.03 -3.75 3.62
CA ALA A 15 -3.93 -3.84 2.16
C ALA A 15 -2.54 -4.31 1.71
N LEU A 16 -1.47 -3.85 2.36
CA LEU A 16 -0.11 -4.16 1.95
C LEU A 16 0.36 -5.55 2.38
N SER A 17 -0.25 -6.14 3.41
CA SER A 17 -0.03 -7.55 3.73
C SER A 17 -0.74 -8.50 2.76
N LEU A 18 -1.83 -8.07 2.12
CA LEU A 18 -2.60 -8.88 1.16
C LEU A 18 -2.10 -8.73 -0.28
N LEU A 19 -1.71 -7.51 -0.68
CA LEU A 19 -1.32 -7.19 -2.06
C LEU A 19 -0.25 -8.12 -2.67
N PRO A 20 0.83 -8.50 -1.97
CA PRO A 20 1.83 -9.41 -2.51
C PRO A 20 1.24 -10.77 -2.92
N TYR A 21 0.32 -11.30 -2.12
CA TYR A 21 -0.33 -12.59 -2.39
C TYR A 21 -1.35 -12.50 -3.52
N LEU A 22 -2.05 -11.36 -3.67
CA LEU A 22 -2.91 -11.12 -4.82
C LEU A 22 -2.09 -11.10 -6.11
N ILE A 23 -0.95 -10.41 -6.13
CA ILE A 23 -0.05 -10.34 -7.29
C ILE A 23 0.49 -11.74 -7.61
N THR A 24 1.08 -12.43 -6.64
CA THR A 24 1.70 -13.73 -6.88
C THR A 24 0.67 -14.81 -7.23
N GLY A 25 -0.52 -14.79 -6.62
CA GLY A 25 -1.62 -15.68 -6.97
C GLY A 25 -2.15 -15.45 -8.38
N ALA A 26 -2.34 -14.19 -8.79
CA ALA A 26 -2.73 -13.85 -10.16
C ALA A 26 -1.69 -14.35 -11.18
N LYS A 27 -0.40 -14.16 -10.91
CA LYS A 27 0.69 -14.65 -11.78
C LYS A 27 0.68 -16.17 -11.90
N GLN A 28 0.44 -16.90 -10.83
CA GLN A 28 0.31 -18.35 -10.86
C GLN A 28 -0.85 -18.80 -11.76
N LEU A 29 -2.01 -18.15 -11.64
CA LEU A 29 -3.19 -18.44 -12.48
C LEU A 29 -2.94 -18.15 -13.96
N LEU A 30 -2.16 -17.11 -14.25
CA LEU A 30 -1.82 -16.71 -15.63
C LEU A 30 -0.58 -17.43 -16.18
N ASN A 31 0.06 -18.31 -15.41
CA ASN A 31 1.35 -18.93 -15.74
C ASN A 31 2.47 -17.91 -16.07
N ASP A 32 2.38 -16.71 -15.51
CA ASP A 32 3.38 -15.66 -15.69
C ASP A 32 4.57 -15.90 -14.75
N LYS A 33 5.76 -16.06 -15.30
CA LYS A 33 7.02 -16.31 -14.57
C LYS A 33 7.88 -15.06 -14.41
N ALA A 34 7.46 -13.91 -14.95
CA ALA A 34 8.21 -12.68 -14.80
C ALA A 34 8.27 -12.26 -13.32
N LYS A 35 9.41 -11.74 -12.87
CA LYS A 35 9.57 -11.18 -11.53
C LYS A 35 8.86 -9.83 -11.44
N THR A 36 8.04 -9.62 -10.42
CA THR A 36 7.41 -8.31 -10.19
C THR A 36 8.32 -7.42 -9.34
N VAL A 37 8.72 -6.29 -9.89
CA VAL A 37 9.51 -5.26 -9.19
C VAL A 37 8.58 -4.13 -8.77
N ILE A 38 8.41 -3.99 -7.46
CA ILE A 38 7.54 -2.98 -6.85
C ILE A 38 8.34 -1.70 -6.63
N LEU A 39 7.91 -0.61 -7.26
CA LEU A 39 8.47 0.72 -7.03
C LEU A 39 7.49 1.55 -6.20
N THR A 40 7.95 2.09 -5.10
CA THR A 40 7.12 2.85 -4.16
C THR A 40 7.81 4.16 -3.78
N ALA A 41 7.16 5.28 -4.05
CA ALA A 41 7.54 6.56 -3.44
C ALA A 41 6.75 6.75 -2.15
N THR A 42 7.40 7.22 -1.10
CA THR A 42 6.77 7.42 0.21
C THR A 42 7.20 8.73 0.85
N SER A 43 6.27 9.32 1.61
CA SER A 43 6.55 10.42 2.55
C SER A 43 6.50 9.95 4.01
N GLY A 44 6.45 8.63 4.26
CA GLY A 44 6.41 8.09 5.61
C GLY A 44 6.02 6.62 5.69
N ASP A 45 4.92 6.31 6.36
CA ASP A 45 4.47 4.98 6.75
C ASP A 45 4.16 4.01 5.60
N THR A 46 3.77 4.51 4.42
CA THR A 46 3.55 3.65 3.24
C THR A 46 4.79 2.84 2.88
N GLY A 47 5.97 3.46 2.93
CA GLY A 47 7.23 2.79 2.61
C GLY A 47 7.49 1.61 3.53
N LYS A 48 7.37 1.82 4.84
CA LYS A 48 7.57 0.74 5.82
C LYS A 48 6.55 -0.38 5.66
N ALA A 49 5.26 -0.03 5.52
CA ALA A 49 4.21 -1.04 5.36
C ALA A 49 4.39 -1.86 4.07
N ALA A 50 4.83 -1.23 2.98
CA ALA A 50 5.12 -1.94 1.73
C ALA A 50 6.36 -2.84 1.85
N LEU A 51 7.44 -2.36 2.47
CA LEU A 51 8.62 -3.19 2.73
C LEU A 51 8.28 -4.42 3.56
N GLU A 52 7.46 -4.27 4.60
CA GLU A 52 7.03 -5.36 5.46
C GLU A 52 6.19 -6.38 4.70
N GLY A 53 5.17 -5.90 3.97
CA GLY A 53 4.26 -6.78 3.24
C GLY A 53 4.93 -7.57 2.12
N PHE A 54 5.90 -6.99 1.41
CA PHE A 54 6.65 -7.65 0.33
C PHE A 54 7.91 -8.37 0.80
N CYS A 55 8.27 -8.29 2.09
CA CYS A 55 9.48 -8.89 2.63
C CYS A 55 9.52 -10.40 2.33
N ASP A 56 10.58 -10.83 1.65
CA ASP A 56 10.85 -12.22 1.28
C ASP A 56 9.73 -12.95 0.51
N VAL A 57 8.76 -12.22 -0.06
CA VAL A 57 7.73 -12.80 -0.93
C VAL A 57 8.37 -13.23 -2.26
N THR A 58 8.19 -14.50 -2.60
CA THR A 58 8.75 -15.14 -3.78
C THR A 58 8.35 -14.41 -5.08
N SER A 59 9.26 -14.35 -6.04
CA SER A 59 9.06 -13.71 -7.35
C SER A 59 8.76 -12.21 -7.28
N THR A 60 9.02 -11.56 -6.15
CA THR A 60 8.91 -10.12 -6.00
C THR A 60 10.23 -9.47 -5.61
N SER A 61 10.38 -8.20 -5.91
CA SER A 61 11.36 -7.30 -5.30
C SER A 61 10.71 -5.95 -5.06
N ILE A 62 11.11 -5.26 -4.01
CA ILE A 62 10.60 -3.94 -3.71
C ILE A 62 11.74 -2.94 -3.54
N VAL A 63 11.55 -1.76 -4.14
CA VAL A 63 12.41 -0.59 -3.93
C VAL A 63 11.54 0.55 -3.43
N VAL A 64 11.86 1.08 -2.27
CA VAL A 64 11.18 2.23 -1.68
C VAL A 64 12.05 3.46 -1.81
N PHE A 65 11.51 4.50 -2.41
CA PHE A 65 12.13 5.83 -2.52
C PHE A 65 11.50 6.77 -1.51
N TYR A 66 12.32 7.45 -0.73
CA TYR A 66 11.85 8.45 0.22
C TYR A 66 12.69 9.73 0.13
N PRO A 67 12.11 10.92 0.39
CA PRO A 67 12.86 12.16 0.39
C PRO A 67 13.83 12.19 1.57
N LYS A 68 15.13 12.37 1.28
CA LYS A 68 16.14 12.57 2.30
C LYS A 68 15.76 13.78 3.15
N ASP A 69 15.74 13.63 4.46
CA ASP A 69 15.31 14.63 5.42
C ASP A 69 13.82 15.06 5.32
N GLY A 70 13.04 14.41 4.45
CA GLY A 70 11.60 14.67 4.24
C GLY A 70 10.66 13.70 4.95
N VAL A 71 11.19 12.76 5.76
CA VAL A 71 10.43 11.85 6.60
C VAL A 71 10.91 11.97 8.06
N SER A 72 10.09 11.55 9.02
CA SER A 72 10.54 11.55 10.41
C SER A 72 11.70 10.55 10.62
N LYS A 73 12.57 10.82 11.58
CA LYS A 73 13.70 9.93 11.91
C LYS A 73 13.25 8.51 12.28
N ILE A 74 12.06 8.39 12.87
CA ILE A 74 11.48 7.09 13.22
C ILE A 74 11.07 6.35 11.94
N GLN A 75 10.35 7.00 11.03
CA GLN A 75 9.95 6.41 9.75
C GLN A 75 11.14 6.04 8.87
N GLU A 76 12.15 6.90 8.81
CA GLU A 76 13.40 6.58 8.12
C GLU A 76 14.04 5.32 8.71
N ARG A 77 14.21 5.26 10.03
CA ARG A 77 14.75 4.09 10.71
C ARG A 77 13.95 2.82 10.44
N GLN A 78 12.63 2.89 10.52
CA GLN A 78 11.76 1.75 10.21
C GLN A 78 12.00 1.19 8.81
N MET A 79 12.27 2.06 7.81
CA MET A 79 12.55 1.64 6.44
C MET A 79 13.96 1.08 6.29
N VAL A 80 14.99 1.82 6.71
CA VAL A 80 16.38 1.46 6.46
C VAL A 80 16.86 0.25 7.27
N THR A 81 16.15 -0.08 8.36
CA THR A 81 16.44 -1.29 9.17
C THR A 81 15.61 -2.51 8.73
N GLN A 82 14.74 -2.37 7.72
CA GLN A 82 13.99 -3.51 7.20
C GLN A 82 14.94 -4.58 6.68
N ARG A 83 14.78 -5.78 7.20
CA ARG A 83 15.52 -6.97 6.74
C ARG A 83 14.71 -7.71 5.69
N GLY A 84 15.38 -8.33 4.75
CA GLY A 84 14.78 -9.12 3.68
C GLY A 84 15.74 -9.22 2.50
N LYS A 85 15.65 -10.31 1.73
CA LYS A 85 16.54 -10.56 0.58
C LYS A 85 16.11 -9.80 -0.68
N ASN A 86 14.86 -9.36 -0.71
CA ASN A 86 14.21 -8.75 -1.88
C ASN A 86 13.79 -7.30 -1.64
N VAL A 87 14.21 -6.69 -0.53
CA VAL A 87 13.85 -5.32 -0.15
C VAL A 87 15.04 -4.36 -0.34
N SER A 88 14.75 -3.16 -0.83
CA SER A 88 15.75 -2.10 -1.01
C SER A 88 15.12 -0.74 -0.67
N VAL A 89 15.93 0.16 -0.13
CA VAL A 89 15.50 1.50 0.26
C VAL A 89 16.48 2.53 -0.28
N ALA A 90 15.99 3.58 -0.90
CA ALA A 90 16.80 4.63 -1.50
C ALA A 90 16.32 6.02 -1.05
N ALA A 91 17.23 6.80 -0.48
CA ALA A 91 16.98 8.20 -0.17
C ALA A 91 17.17 9.06 -1.42
N VAL A 92 16.20 9.92 -1.72
CA VAL A 92 16.23 10.85 -2.86
C VAL A 92 16.51 12.25 -2.33
N ARG A 93 17.43 12.97 -2.95
CA ARG A 93 17.65 14.40 -2.67
C ARG A 93 16.53 15.19 -3.35
N GLY A 94 15.61 15.69 -2.56
CA GLY A 94 14.41 16.41 -3.01
C GLY A 94 13.25 16.18 -2.06
N ASN A 95 12.05 16.49 -2.50
CA ASN A 95 10.82 16.30 -1.76
C ASN A 95 10.07 15.01 -2.19
N PHE A 96 8.88 14.79 -1.63
CA PHE A 96 8.05 13.64 -1.99
C PHE A 96 7.62 13.64 -3.47
N ASP A 97 7.32 14.81 -4.01
CA ASP A 97 6.88 14.93 -5.41
C ASP A 97 8.01 14.60 -6.38
N ASP A 98 9.27 14.93 -6.03
CA ASP A 98 10.45 14.55 -6.80
C ASP A 98 10.60 13.00 -6.81
N ALA A 99 10.47 12.35 -5.67
CA ALA A 99 10.53 10.90 -5.58
C ALA A 99 9.40 10.24 -6.36
N GLN A 100 8.17 10.77 -6.26
CA GLN A 100 7.02 10.26 -6.99
C GLN A 100 7.14 10.48 -8.50
N THR A 101 7.64 11.62 -8.92
CA THR A 101 7.89 11.93 -10.33
C THR A 101 8.95 11.00 -10.90
N GLY A 102 10.04 10.76 -10.18
CA GLY A 102 11.08 9.81 -10.57
C GLY A 102 10.52 8.40 -10.78
N VAL A 103 9.67 7.92 -9.86
CA VAL A 103 8.99 6.61 -10.02
C VAL A 103 8.10 6.61 -11.26
N LYS A 104 7.33 7.66 -11.53
CA LYS A 104 6.49 7.77 -12.74
C LYS A 104 7.33 7.76 -14.02
N HIS A 105 8.48 8.42 -14.05
CA HIS A 105 9.40 8.38 -15.18
C HIS A 105 9.91 6.96 -15.44
N ILE A 106 10.31 6.23 -14.41
CA ILE A 106 10.73 4.83 -14.55
C ILE A 106 9.59 3.99 -15.16
N PHE A 107 8.35 4.16 -14.72
CA PHE A 107 7.20 3.46 -15.30
C PHE A 107 6.95 3.80 -16.77
N ALA A 108 7.24 5.05 -17.19
CA ALA A 108 7.06 5.48 -18.56
C ALA A 108 8.16 4.95 -19.51
N GLU A 109 9.39 4.85 -19.01
CA GLU A 109 10.57 4.51 -19.83
C GLU A 109 10.87 3.01 -19.84
N VAL A 110 10.66 2.32 -18.70
CA VAL A 110 11.00 0.91 -18.55
C VAL A 110 9.81 0.04 -18.98
N LYS A 111 9.98 -0.65 -20.10
CA LYS A 111 8.96 -1.61 -20.59
C LYS A 111 9.06 -2.96 -19.87
N PRO A 112 7.93 -3.64 -19.65
CA PRO A 112 7.93 -5.01 -19.17
C PRO A 112 8.73 -5.94 -20.10
N THR A 113 9.36 -6.94 -19.51
CA THR A 113 10.08 -7.98 -20.24
C THR A 113 9.56 -9.35 -19.80
N GLU A 114 9.92 -10.42 -20.53
CA GLU A 114 9.61 -11.80 -20.10
C GLU A 114 10.22 -12.19 -18.74
N LYS A 115 11.23 -11.43 -18.29
CA LYS A 115 11.93 -11.72 -17.02
C LYS A 115 11.45 -10.85 -15.85
N ALA A 116 10.97 -9.63 -16.14
CA ALA A 116 10.57 -8.68 -15.10
C ALA A 116 9.52 -7.68 -15.60
N GLU A 117 8.62 -7.34 -14.71
CA GLU A 117 7.61 -6.29 -14.87
C GLU A 117 7.64 -5.33 -13.69
N LEU A 118 7.19 -4.11 -13.91
CA LEU A 118 7.07 -3.10 -12.85
C LEU A 118 5.65 -3.04 -12.31
N SER A 119 5.53 -2.88 -11.00
CA SER A 119 4.28 -2.57 -10.33
C SER A 119 4.51 -1.57 -9.20
N SER A 120 3.45 -1.09 -8.57
CA SER A 120 3.54 -0.12 -7.48
C SER A 120 2.72 -0.54 -6.28
N ALA A 121 3.21 -0.20 -5.09
CA ALA A 121 2.46 -0.30 -3.84
C ALA A 121 1.86 1.07 -3.40
N ASN A 122 1.89 2.09 -4.26
CA ASN A 122 1.20 3.35 -4.03
C ASN A 122 -0.31 3.22 -4.27
N SER A 123 -1.08 4.24 -3.87
CA SER A 123 -2.56 4.24 -3.94
C SER A 123 -3.16 4.19 -5.35
N ILE A 124 -2.33 4.31 -6.40
CA ILE A 124 -2.73 4.08 -7.79
C ILE A 124 -3.03 2.60 -8.09
N ASN A 125 -2.56 1.67 -7.25
CA ASN A 125 -2.79 0.25 -7.43
C ASN A 125 -4.13 -0.14 -6.80
N ILE A 126 -5.06 -0.67 -7.61
CA ILE A 126 -6.38 -1.10 -7.15
C ILE A 126 -6.30 -2.22 -6.10
N GLY A 127 -5.32 -3.11 -6.18
CA GLY A 127 -5.08 -4.17 -5.20
C GLY A 127 -4.67 -3.63 -3.83
N ARG A 128 -4.24 -2.36 -3.76
CA ARG A 128 -4.05 -1.64 -2.51
C ARG A 128 -5.31 -0.93 -2.04
N LEU A 129 -6.16 -0.49 -2.96
CA LEU A 129 -7.38 0.25 -2.63
C LEU A 129 -8.50 -0.68 -2.20
N ALA A 130 -8.76 -1.74 -2.96
CA ALA A 130 -9.88 -2.64 -2.74
C ALA A 130 -9.95 -3.25 -1.32
N PRO A 131 -8.85 -3.70 -0.69
CA PRO A 131 -8.92 -4.22 0.68
C PRO A 131 -9.34 -3.18 1.72
N GLN A 132 -9.19 -1.88 1.45
CA GLN A 132 -9.58 -0.82 2.37
C GLN A 132 -11.11 -0.63 2.46
N ILE A 133 -11.87 -1.15 1.50
CA ILE A 133 -13.35 -1.17 1.55
C ILE A 133 -13.83 -1.86 2.83
N ILE A 134 -13.09 -2.86 3.31
CA ILE A 134 -13.45 -3.63 4.51
C ILE A 134 -13.54 -2.76 5.78
N TYR A 135 -12.79 -1.65 5.87
CA TYR A 135 -12.81 -0.78 7.05
C TYR A 135 -14.20 -0.21 7.28
N TYR A 136 -14.85 0.23 6.23
CA TYR A 136 -16.18 0.83 6.24
C TYR A 136 -17.25 -0.20 6.56
N TRP A 137 -17.22 -1.34 5.87
CA TRP A 137 -18.14 -2.44 6.12
C TRP A 137 -18.01 -3.02 7.51
N TYR A 138 -16.79 -3.22 7.98
CA TYR A 138 -16.54 -3.74 9.32
C TYR A 138 -17.02 -2.79 10.40
N ALA A 139 -16.75 -1.48 10.25
CA ALA A 139 -17.20 -0.47 11.22
C ALA A 139 -18.73 -0.42 11.27
N TRP A 140 -19.39 -0.34 10.12
CA TRP A 140 -20.84 -0.34 10.02
C TRP A 140 -21.46 -1.61 10.62
N ALA A 141 -21.01 -2.79 10.20
CA ALA A 141 -21.53 -4.07 10.70
C ALA A 141 -21.33 -4.22 12.21
N THR A 142 -20.21 -3.74 12.75
CA THR A 142 -19.93 -3.78 14.19
C THR A 142 -20.89 -2.90 14.97
N LEU A 143 -21.19 -1.69 14.48
CA LEU A 143 -22.14 -0.78 15.12
C LEU A 143 -23.57 -1.32 15.06
N CYS A 144 -24.00 -1.90 13.93
CA CYS A 144 -25.29 -2.56 13.79
C CYS A 144 -25.43 -3.74 14.78
N ARG A 145 -24.42 -4.62 14.84
CA ARG A 145 -24.41 -5.77 15.73
C ARG A 145 -24.42 -5.37 17.21
N ALA A 146 -23.81 -4.24 17.54
CA ALA A 146 -23.82 -3.68 18.89
C ALA A 146 -25.12 -2.91 19.22
N GLY A 147 -26.08 -2.83 18.31
CA GLY A 147 -27.34 -2.08 18.48
C GLY A 147 -27.16 -0.58 18.61
N LYS A 148 -26.04 -0.04 18.08
CA LYS A 148 -25.74 1.39 18.16
C LYS A 148 -26.36 2.18 17.01
N ILE A 149 -26.62 1.54 15.88
CA ILE A 149 -27.30 2.08 14.71
C ILE A 149 -28.21 1.01 14.09
N ASN A 150 -29.26 1.44 13.39
CA ASN A 150 -30.04 0.54 12.55
C ASN A 150 -29.37 0.35 11.19
N PRO A 151 -29.50 -0.81 10.52
CA PRO A 151 -28.91 -1.04 9.19
C PRO A 151 -29.35 -0.05 8.11
N THR A 152 -30.50 0.61 8.28
CA THR A 152 -31.05 1.59 7.35
C THR A 152 -30.64 3.03 7.67
N GLU A 153 -29.99 3.27 8.80
CA GLU A 153 -29.52 4.61 9.17
C GLU A 153 -28.29 5.01 8.39
N PRO A 154 -28.23 6.25 7.89
CA PRO A 154 -27.02 6.78 7.25
C PRO A 154 -25.88 6.92 8.27
N VAL A 155 -24.69 6.51 7.87
CA VAL A 155 -23.47 6.60 8.71
C VAL A 155 -22.49 7.56 8.07
N ASN A 156 -21.94 8.46 8.87
CA ASN A 156 -20.87 9.38 8.47
C ASN A 156 -19.51 8.85 8.93
N PHE A 157 -18.52 8.91 8.04
CA PHE A 157 -17.14 8.59 8.35
C PHE A 157 -16.26 9.83 8.29
N SER A 158 -15.47 10.05 9.34
CA SER A 158 -14.42 11.07 9.34
C SER A 158 -13.09 10.39 9.04
N VAL A 159 -12.49 10.75 7.91
CA VAL A 159 -11.28 10.12 7.39
C VAL A 159 -10.18 11.16 7.24
N PRO A 160 -9.09 11.11 8.03
CA PRO A 160 -7.92 11.95 7.80
C PRO A 160 -7.30 11.60 6.44
N THR A 161 -7.15 12.60 5.57
CA THR A 161 -6.81 12.33 4.18
C THR A 161 -5.74 13.27 3.64
N GLY A 162 -4.62 12.69 3.19
CA GLY A 162 -3.67 13.32 2.27
C GLY A 162 -3.86 12.79 0.85
N ASN A 163 -3.85 11.46 0.68
CA ASN A 163 -4.21 10.77 -0.56
C ASN A 163 -5.65 10.25 -0.46
N PHE A 164 -6.42 10.37 -1.55
CA PHE A 164 -7.84 10.03 -1.59
C PHE A 164 -8.13 8.52 -1.71
N GLY A 165 -7.15 7.63 -1.59
CA GLY A 165 -7.33 6.19 -1.75
C GLY A 165 -8.32 5.59 -0.76
N ASP A 166 -8.20 5.92 0.53
CA ASP A 166 -9.11 5.40 1.56
C ASP A 166 -10.53 5.97 1.42
N ILE A 167 -10.67 7.27 1.14
CA ILE A 167 -11.98 7.89 0.84
C ILE A 167 -12.63 7.24 -0.38
N LEU A 168 -11.86 6.93 -1.43
CA LEU A 168 -12.38 6.23 -2.61
C LEU A 168 -12.85 4.82 -2.26
N ALA A 169 -12.14 4.13 -1.36
CA ALA A 169 -12.59 2.84 -0.84
C ALA A 169 -13.94 2.98 -0.07
N GLY A 170 -14.10 4.06 0.71
CA GLY A 170 -15.37 4.40 1.35
C GLY A 170 -16.49 4.67 0.36
N TYR A 171 -16.20 5.36 -0.74
CA TYR A 171 -17.16 5.54 -1.81
C TYR A 171 -17.59 4.22 -2.46
N PHE A 172 -16.66 3.31 -2.72
CA PHE A 172 -16.99 1.97 -3.20
C PHE A 172 -17.83 1.18 -2.20
N ALA A 173 -17.48 1.23 -0.91
CA ALA A 173 -18.28 0.62 0.14
C ALA A 173 -19.73 1.13 0.14
N LYS A 174 -19.94 2.41 -0.13
CA LYS A 174 -21.28 3.01 -0.25
C LYS A 174 -22.05 2.52 -1.48
N CYS A 175 -21.35 2.18 -2.56
CA CYS A 175 -21.99 1.72 -3.82
C CYS A 175 -22.32 0.22 -3.79
N MET A 176 -21.82 -0.52 -2.82
CA MET A 176 -22.09 -1.95 -2.61
C MET A 176 -23.33 -2.18 -1.74
#